data_738c4eb4ed56280714160908dad382de
#
_entry.id   738c4eb4ed56280714160908dad382de
#
_cell.length_a   1.000
_cell.length_b   1.000
_cell.length_c   1.000
_cell.angle_alpha   90.00
_cell.angle_beta   90.00
_cell.angle_gamma   90.00
#
_symmetry.space_group_name_H-M   'P 1'
#
loop_
_entity.id
_entity.type
_entity.pdbx_description
1 polymer ?
#
loop_
_entity_poly.entity_id
_entity_poly.type
_entity_poly.pdbx_seq_one_letter_code
_entity_poly.pdbx_strand_id
1 'polypeptide(L)'
;GIKHYYTFADITRVSERLDGGYEFYSGKKKLFRIDNNLSDGAILAGMLEAKKIPCDKAGMTVDKFTLKTRGIYKAVSAMSVGFFCWMVWVMIEQNETNIIFFRPMLALAVISLIIFIDLITDRFSVNGTRVTRRRGLIVKKFDISEIESTRLKKGLFGEKIEFYVKGKCIAKVSTNNQPYDLLDKRIRKEHILRKR
;
A
#
# COMPACT_ATOMS: atom_id res chain seq x y z
N GLY A 1 27.89 20.32 12.80
CA GLY A 1 27.55 19.49 11.64
C GLY A 1 27.93 20.18 10.34
N ILE A 2 28.44 19.44 9.36
CA ILE A 2 28.79 19.97 8.03
C ILE A 2 27.50 20.35 7.32
N LYS A 3 27.31 21.62 6.97
CA LYS A 3 26.20 22.11 6.20
C LYS A 3 26.52 21.90 4.71
N HIS A 4 25.69 21.13 4.01
CA HIS A 4 25.76 20.98 2.58
C HIS A 4 24.67 21.85 1.94
N TYR A 5 25.05 22.64 0.92
CA TYR A 5 24.14 23.46 0.13
C TYR A 5 24.00 22.83 -1.23
N TYR A 6 22.75 22.65 -1.69
CA TYR A 6 22.42 22.12 -2.99
C TYR A 6 21.47 23.08 -3.69
N THR A 7 21.65 23.27 -4.98
CA THR A 7 20.72 24.03 -5.81
C THR A 7 19.78 23.07 -6.54
N PHE A 8 18.65 23.58 -7.03
CA PHE A 8 17.76 22.75 -7.86
C PHE A 8 18.43 22.25 -9.14
N ALA A 9 19.47 22.94 -9.64
CA ALA A 9 20.26 22.51 -10.81
C ALA A 9 21.07 21.23 -10.52
N ASP A 10 21.43 20.99 -9.26
CA ASP A 10 22.17 19.78 -8.86
C ASP A 10 21.28 18.53 -8.80
N ILE A 11 19.97 18.75 -8.78
CA ILE A 11 18.97 17.68 -8.61
C ILE A 11 18.50 17.22 -9.98
N THR A 12 18.90 16.02 -10.37
CA THR A 12 18.51 15.40 -11.66
C THR A 12 17.28 14.53 -11.54
N ARG A 13 17.00 14.01 -10.34
CA ARG A 13 15.87 13.12 -10.05
C ARG A 13 15.48 13.18 -8.59
N VAL A 14 14.18 13.04 -8.32
CA VAL A 14 13.63 12.87 -6.99
C VAL A 14 12.89 11.54 -6.92
N SER A 15 13.05 10.82 -5.83
CA SER A 15 12.30 9.59 -5.55
C SER A 15 11.43 9.80 -4.32
N GLU A 16 10.12 9.75 -4.48
CA GLU A 16 9.18 9.75 -3.37
C GLU A 16 9.13 8.36 -2.75
N ARG A 17 9.36 8.29 -1.44
CA ARG A 17 9.33 7.04 -0.68
C ARG A 17 7.90 6.63 -0.34
N LEU A 18 7.73 5.35 0.00
CA LEU A 18 6.43 4.81 0.43
C LEU A 18 5.94 5.37 1.78
N ASP A 19 6.84 5.93 2.59
CA ASP A 19 6.52 6.63 3.84
C ASP A 19 6.18 8.12 3.64
N GLY A 20 6.19 8.59 2.39
CA GLY A 20 5.89 9.97 2.00
C GLY A 20 7.09 10.92 2.05
N GLY A 21 8.28 10.45 2.42
CA GLY A 21 9.51 11.24 2.34
C GLY A 21 10.07 11.30 0.92
N TYR A 22 11.01 12.21 0.69
CA TYR A 22 11.66 12.42 -0.60
C TYR A 22 13.16 12.14 -0.52
N GLU A 23 13.69 11.48 -1.53
CA GLU A 23 15.12 11.29 -1.75
C GLU A 23 15.54 12.01 -3.01
N PHE A 24 16.59 12.83 -2.91
CA PHE A 24 17.10 13.69 -3.98
C PHE A 24 18.40 13.12 -4.52
N TYR A 25 18.53 13.10 -5.86
CA TYR A 25 19.65 12.48 -6.55
C TYR A 25 20.26 13.42 -7.58
N SER A 26 21.60 13.33 -7.73
CA SER A 26 22.36 13.83 -8.86
C SER A 26 22.90 12.64 -9.64
N GLY A 27 22.33 12.34 -10.78
CA GLY A 27 22.59 11.10 -11.51
C GLY A 27 22.27 9.86 -10.67
N LYS A 28 23.30 9.07 -10.38
CA LYS A 28 23.17 7.87 -9.53
C LYS A 28 23.46 8.14 -8.04
N LYS A 29 24.02 9.31 -7.70
CA LYS A 29 24.42 9.66 -6.33
C LYS A 29 23.24 10.25 -5.57
N LYS A 30 22.95 9.69 -4.38
CA LYS A 30 21.99 10.27 -3.44
C LYS A 30 22.63 11.48 -2.77
N LEU A 31 21.95 12.63 -2.83
CA LEU A 31 22.39 13.89 -2.22
C LEU A 31 21.92 13.99 -0.78
N PHE A 32 20.62 13.97 -0.58
CA PHE A 32 19.98 14.08 0.73
C PHE A 32 18.59 13.45 0.74
N ARG A 33 18.01 13.41 1.93
CA ARG A 33 16.65 12.90 2.18
C ARG A 33 15.87 13.93 2.99
N ILE A 34 14.59 14.05 2.68
CA ILE A 34 13.61 14.82 3.44
C ILE A 34 12.54 13.83 3.93
N ASP A 35 12.27 13.84 5.23
CA ASP A 35 11.25 12.99 5.82
C ASP A 35 9.87 13.66 5.76
N ASN A 36 8.81 12.86 5.82
CA ASN A 36 7.41 13.27 5.61
C ASN A 36 6.85 14.24 6.69
N ASN A 37 7.59 14.52 7.76
CA ASN A 37 7.14 15.39 8.85
C ASN A 37 7.22 16.90 8.52
N LEU A 38 7.57 17.26 7.28
CA LEU A 38 7.58 18.64 6.85
C LEU A 38 6.16 19.08 6.45
N SER A 39 5.68 20.13 7.09
CA SER A 39 4.36 20.75 6.85
C SER A 39 4.13 21.21 5.40
N ASP A 40 5.22 21.39 4.62
CA ASP A 40 5.22 22.01 3.31
C ASP A 40 5.45 21.04 2.14
N GLY A 41 5.15 19.77 2.32
CA GLY A 41 5.31 18.74 1.27
C GLY A 41 4.56 19.05 -0.03
N ALA A 42 3.41 19.72 0.05
CA ALA A 42 2.65 20.16 -1.12
C ALA A 42 3.36 21.28 -1.90
N ILE A 43 4.01 22.22 -1.19
CA ILE A 43 4.81 23.28 -1.81
C ILE A 43 6.01 22.69 -2.53
N LEU A 44 6.70 21.73 -1.88
CA LEU A 44 7.83 21.04 -2.49
C LEU A 44 7.43 20.29 -3.76
N ALA A 45 6.30 19.57 -3.73
CA ALA A 45 5.79 18.87 -4.91
C ALA A 45 5.50 19.85 -6.06
N GLY A 46 4.86 21.00 -5.78
CA GLY A 46 4.61 22.05 -6.77
C GLY A 46 5.90 22.65 -7.34
N MET A 47 6.91 22.87 -6.51
CA MET A 47 8.23 23.38 -6.97
C MET A 47 8.95 22.37 -7.87
N LEU A 48 8.91 21.08 -7.55
CA LEU A 48 9.50 20.02 -8.37
C LEU A 48 8.81 19.92 -9.74
N GLU A 49 7.48 20.04 -9.77
CA GLU A 49 6.69 20.03 -10.99
C GLU A 49 6.99 21.26 -11.85
N ALA A 50 7.04 22.45 -11.27
CA ALA A 50 7.39 23.70 -11.96
C ALA A 50 8.80 23.65 -12.58
N LYS A 51 9.75 22.99 -11.93
CA LYS A 51 11.12 22.78 -12.43
C LYS A 51 11.25 21.58 -13.37
N LYS A 52 10.16 20.86 -13.67
CA LYS A 52 10.15 19.64 -14.50
C LYS A 52 11.13 18.57 -14.03
N ILE A 53 11.43 18.51 -12.74
CA ILE A 53 12.32 17.49 -12.19
C ILE A 53 11.54 16.17 -12.10
N PRO A 54 12.02 15.07 -12.72
CA PRO A 54 11.32 13.79 -12.67
C PRO A 54 11.23 13.29 -11.24
N CYS A 55 10.01 13.05 -10.79
CA CYS A 55 9.73 12.49 -9.46
C CYS A 55 9.20 11.07 -9.60
N ASP A 56 10.05 10.10 -9.26
CA ASP A 56 9.70 8.68 -9.28
C ASP A 56 9.27 8.22 -7.89
N LYS A 57 8.22 7.43 -7.78
CA LYS A 57 7.84 6.80 -6.52
C LYS A 57 8.66 5.53 -6.27
N ALA A 58 9.76 5.66 -5.54
CA ALA A 58 10.63 4.53 -5.14
C ALA A 58 10.98 3.60 -6.32
N GLY A 59 11.30 4.16 -7.49
CA GLY A 59 11.56 3.42 -8.73
C GLY A 59 10.30 2.85 -9.39
N MET A 60 9.11 3.28 -8.96
CA MET A 60 7.83 2.92 -9.56
C MET A 60 7.38 3.98 -10.56
N THR A 61 6.84 3.54 -11.68
CA THR A 61 6.23 4.38 -12.71
C THR A 61 4.75 4.04 -12.84
N VAL A 62 3.98 4.87 -13.56
CA VAL A 62 2.55 4.59 -13.84
C VAL A 62 2.37 3.25 -14.55
N ASP A 63 3.36 2.81 -15.32
CA ASP A 63 3.33 1.54 -16.06
C ASP A 63 3.93 0.36 -15.28
N LYS A 64 4.69 0.64 -14.19
CA LYS A 64 5.30 -0.42 -13.37
C LYS A 64 5.31 -0.02 -11.91
N PHE A 65 4.38 -0.59 -11.13
CA PHE A 65 4.28 -0.35 -9.69
C PHE A 65 3.70 -1.56 -8.96
N THR A 66 3.89 -1.56 -7.64
CA THR A 66 3.30 -2.58 -6.75
C THR A 66 2.67 -1.89 -5.55
N LEU A 67 1.36 -2.07 -5.39
CA LEU A 67 0.63 -1.64 -4.21
C LEU A 67 0.79 -2.66 -3.09
N LYS A 68 1.06 -2.16 -1.90
CA LYS A 68 1.14 -2.97 -0.67
C LYS A 68 0.36 -2.28 0.44
N THR A 69 -0.17 -3.07 1.35
CA THR A 69 -0.79 -2.54 2.58
C THR A 69 0.24 -1.74 3.38
N ARG A 70 -0.17 -0.59 3.90
CA ARG A 70 0.69 0.29 4.74
C ARG A 70 1.23 -0.48 5.94
N GLY A 71 2.48 -0.16 6.31
CA GLY A 71 3.18 -0.81 7.43
C GLY A 71 2.43 -0.73 8.75
N ILE A 72 1.76 0.39 9.02
CA ILE A 72 0.99 0.60 10.27
C ILE A 72 -0.11 -0.47 10.45
N TYR A 73 -0.86 -0.83 9.40
CA TYR A 73 -1.90 -1.87 9.51
C TYR A 73 -1.30 -3.25 9.79
N LYS A 74 -0.11 -3.53 9.23
CA LYS A 74 0.63 -4.77 9.51
C LYS A 74 1.11 -4.80 10.95
N ALA A 75 1.66 -3.69 11.46
CA ALA A 75 2.12 -3.57 12.84
C ALA A 75 0.97 -3.75 13.83
N VAL A 76 -0.14 -3.04 13.64
CA VAL A 76 -1.34 -3.17 14.50
C VAL A 76 -1.87 -4.61 14.47
N SER A 77 -1.94 -5.23 13.29
CA SER A 77 -2.41 -6.62 13.17
C SER A 77 -1.45 -7.61 13.82
N ALA A 78 -0.12 -7.40 13.73
CA ALA A 78 0.87 -8.22 14.43
C ALA A 78 0.74 -8.11 15.96
N MET A 79 0.52 -6.89 16.47
CA MET A 79 0.27 -6.66 17.90
C MET A 79 -1.01 -7.37 18.36
N SER A 80 -2.09 -7.34 17.57
CA SER A 80 -3.33 -8.04 17.87
C SER A 80 -3.12 -9.56 17.95
N VAL A 81 -2.36 -10.14 17.00
CA VAL A 81 -2.00 -11.57 17.04
C VAL A 81 -1.23 -11.89 18.31
N GLY A 82 -0.17 -11.10 18.61
CA GLY A 82 0.63 -11.27 19.83
C GLY A 82 -0.21 -11.23 21.10
N PHE A 83 -1.12 -10.25 21.20
CA PHE A 83 -2.01 -10.08 22.34
C PHE A 83 -2.94 -11.28 22.53
N PHE A 84 -3.65 -11.72 21.49
CA PHE A 84 -4.59 -12.84 21.63
C PHE A 84 -3.87 -14.17 21.85
N CYS A 85 -2.71 -14.40 21.24
CA CYS A 85 -1.89 -15.57 21.50
C CYS A 85 -1.39 -15.59 22.95
N TRP A 86 -0.95 -14.44 23.49
CA TRP A 86 -0.55 -14.31 24.88
C TRP A 86 -1.71 -14.59 25.84
N MET A 87 -2.90 -14.05 25.59
CA MET A 87 -4.10 -14.32 26.39
C MET A 87 -4.44 -15.80 26.41
N VAL A 88 -4.42 -16.49 25.27
CA VAL A 88 -4.67 -17.95 25.21
C VAL A 88 -3.62 -18.69 25.98
N TRP A 89 -2.34 -18.32 25.91
CA TRP A 89 -1.27 -18.94 26.67
C TRP A 89 -1.46 -18.79 28.17
N VAL A 90 -1.78 -17.58 28.67
CA VAL A 90 -2.07 -17.33 30.11
C VAL A 90 -3.23 -18.18 30.60
N MET A 91 -4.31 -18.31 29.81
CA MET A 91 -5.46 -19.15 30.18
C MET A 91 -5.09 -20.64 30.30
N ILE A 92 -4.21 -21.14 29.43
CA ILE A 92 -3.71 -22.52 29.49
C ILE A 92 -2.86 -22.71 30.73
N GLU A 93 -1.96 -21.77 31.06
CA GLU A 93 -1.06 -21.87 32.22
C GLU A 93 -1.82 -21.84 33.55
N GLN A 94 -2.90 -21.06 33.63
CA GLN A 94 -3.75 -20.95 34.81
C GLN A 94 -4.78 -22.10 34.94
N ASN A 95 -4.76 -23.08 34.04
CA ASN A 95 -5.78 -24.14 33.95
C ASN A 95 -7.23 -23.62 33.83
N GLU A 96 -7.40 -22.35 33.47
CA GLU A 96 -8.71 -21.75 33.25
C GLU A 96 -9.25 -22.14 31.86
N THR A 97 -9.51 -23.42 31.65
CA THR A 97 -10.13 -23.94 30.42
C THR A 97 -11.65 -23.77 30.41
N ASN A 98 -12.17 -22.76 31.10
CA ASN A 98 -13.59 -22.47 31.03
C ASN A 98 -13.99 -22.24 29.58
N ILE A 99 -14.79 -23.15 29.04
CA ILE A 99 -15.20 -23.22 27.63
C ILE A 99 -15.80 -21.90 27.15
N ILE A 100 -16.47 -21.14 28.03
CA ILE A 100 -17.14 -19.88 27.71
C ILE A 100 -16.14 -18.80 27.30
N PHE A 101 -14.97 -18.73 27.93
CA PHE A 101 -13.97 -17.71 27.66
C PHE A 101 -12.85 -18.21 26.74
N PHE A 102 -12.40 -19.44 26.89
CA PHE A 102 -11.28 -20.01 26.14
C PHE A 102 -11.58 -20.12 24.64
N ARG A 103 -12.75 -20.66 24.27
CA ARG A 103 -13.12 -20.81 22.85
C ARG A 103 -13.20 -19.48 22.08
N PRO A 104 -13.86 -18.42 22.58
CA PRO A 104 -13.85 -17.11 21.92
C PRO A 104 -12.44 -16.52 21.76
N MET A 105 -11.57 -16.64 22.80
CA MET A 105 -10.21 -16.13 22.73
C MET A 105 -9.37 -16.86 21.70
N LEU A 106 -9.47 -18.18 21.64
CA LEU A 106 -8.83 -18.99 20.61
C LEU A 106 -9.33 -18.61 19.21
N ALA A 107 -10.64 -18.43 19.04
CA ALA A 107 -11.20 -17.99 17.77
C ALA A 107 -10.68 -16.61 17.35
N LEU A 108 -10.58 -15.65 18.28
CA LEU A 108 -10.02 -14.31 18.01
C LEU A 108 -8.54 -14.39 17.63
N ALA A 109 -7.74 -15.23 18.26
CA ALA A 109 -6.35 -15.46 17.91
C ALA A 109 -6.23 -15.99 16.47
N VAL A 110 -7.02 -16.99 16.09
CA VAL A 110 -7.03 -17.57 14.74
C VAL A 110 -7.49 -16.53 13.71
N ILE A 111 -8.56 -15.79 13.97
CA ILE A 111 -9.06 -14.74 13.08
C ILE A 111 -8.01 -13.66 12.90
N SER A 112 -7.36 -13.20 13.96
CA SER A 112 -6.29 -12.20 13.92
C SER A 112 -5.12 -12.67 13.08
N LEU A 113 -4.72 -13.94 13.22
CA LEU A 113 -3.66 -14.54 12.42
C LEU A 113 -4.02 -14.59 10.93
N ILE A 114 -5.24 -14.97 10.58
CA ILE A 114 -5.72 -14.99 9.19
C ILE A 114 -5.69 -13.58 8.60
N ILE A 115 -6.17 -12.57 9.35
CA ILE A 115 -6.13 -11.17 8.93
C ILE A 115 -4.69 -10.70 8.73
N PHE A 116 -3.79 -11.04 9.64
CA PHE A 116 -2.37 -10.68 9.53
C PHE A 116 -1.73 -11.29 8.27
N ILE A 117 -1.94 -12.58 8.02
CA ILE A 117 -1.43 -13.26 6.81
C ILE A 117 -1.99 -12.59 5.55
N ASP A 118 -3.28 -12.25 5.54
CA ASP A 118 -3.91 -11.55 4.41
C ASP A 118 -3.24 -10.19 4.16
N LEU A 119 -3.00 -9.39 5.21
CA LEU A 119 -2.38 -8.07 5.11
C LEU A 119 -0.92 -8.11 4.64
N ILE A 120 -0.12 -9.09 5.08
CA ILE A 120 1.29 -9.18 4.67
C ILE A 120 1.45 -9.72 3.26
N THR A 121 0.51 -10.54 2.81
CA THR A 121 0.54 -11.14 1.48
C THR A 121 -0.18 -10.29 0.43
N ASP A 122 -1.01 -9.31 0.85
CA ASP A 122 -1.78 -8.47 -0.05
C ASP A 122 -0.87 -7.61 -0.93
N ARG A 123 -0.83 -7.93 -2.22
CA ARG A 123 -0.04 -7.22 -3.24
C ARG A 123 -0.84 -7.11 -4.53
N PHE A 124 -0.78 -5.93 -5.13
CA PHE A 124 -1.33 -5.67 -6.45
C PHE A 124 -0.23 -5.06 -7.31
N SER A 125 0.29 -5.81 -8.26
CA SER A 125 1.42 -5.40 -9.10
C SER A 125 0.95 -5.16 -10.52
N VAL A 126 1.35 -4.03 -11.09
CA VAL A 126 1.17 -3.67 -12.49
C VAL A 126 2.55 -3.68 -13.16
N ASN A 127 2.66 -4.31 -14.31
CA ASN A 127 3.86 -4.32 -15.13
C ASN A 127 3.44 -4.27 -16.62
N GLY A 128 3.48 -3.07 -17.20
CA GLY A 128 2.90 -2.80 -18.51
C GLY A 128 1.38 -3.02 -18.47
N THR A 129 0.89 -3.91 -19.31
CA THR A 129 -0.53 -4.29 -19.36
C THR A 129 -0.89 -5.38 -18.35
N ARG A 130 0.09 -6.17 -17.90
CA ARG A 130 -0.15 -7.31 -17.00
C ARG A 130 -0.34 -6.86 -15.57
N VAL A 131 -1.43 -7.32 -14.97
CA VAL A 131 -1.76 -7.11 -13.56
C VAL A 131 -1.69 -8.44 -12.82
N THR A 132 -1.00 -8.44 -11.68
CA THR A 132 -0.94 -9.58 -10.78
C THR A 132 -1.49 -9.17 -9.42
N ARG A 133 -2.55 -9.82 -9.00
CA ARG A 133 -3.15 -9.67 -7.67
C ARG A 133 -2.83 -10.89 -6.82
N ARG A 134 -2.16 -10.69 -5.70
CA ARG A 134 -1.93 -11.73 -4.69
C ARG A 134 -2.65 -11.36 -3.41
N ARG A 135 -3.42 -12.31 -2.87
CA ARG A 135 -4.09 -12.19 -1.58
C ARG A 135 -4.09 -13.55 -0.89
N GLY A 136 -3.39 -13.65 0.21
CA GLY A 136 -3.11 -14.94 0.83
C GLY A 136 -2.38 -15.87 -0.14
N LEU A 137 -2.91 -17.05 -0.33
CA LEU A 137 -2.42 -18.07 -1.28
C LEU A 137 -2.97 -17.89 -2.71
N ILE A 138 -3.97 -17.02 -2.88
CA ILE A 138 -4.63 -16.83 -4.16
C ILE A 138 -3.86 -15.81 -4.98
N VAL A 139 -3.46 -16.22 -6.19
CA VAL A 139 -2.83 -15.35 -7.19
C VAL A 139 -3.74 -15.28 -8.41
N LYS A 140 -4.16 -14.07 -8.78
CA LYS A 140 -4.90 -13.80 -10.00
C LYS A 140 -4.05 -12.96 -10.94
N LYS A 141 -4.03 -13.32 -12.21
CA LYS A 141 -3.36 -12.57 -13.27
C LYS A 141 -4.41 -12.20 -14.32
N PHE A 142 -4.39 -10.96 -14.79
CA PHE A 142 -5.28 -10.45 -15.84
C PHE A 142 -4.60 -9.28 -16.55
N ASP A 143 -5.13 -8.89 -17.70
CA ASP A 143 -4.65 -7.72 -18.41
C ASP A 143 -5.44 -6.47 -17.99
N ILE A 144 -4.79 -5.32 -17.89
CA ILE A 144 -5.44 -4.06 -17.53
C ILE A 144 -6.43 -3.60 -18.61
N SER A 145 -6.16 -3.96 -19.88
CA SER A 145 -7.04 -3.68 -21.02
C SER A 145 -8.36 -4.45 -20.98
N GLU A 146 -8.42 -5.57 -20.24
CA GLU A 146 -9.66 -6.34 -20.07
C GLU A 146 -10.64 -5.68 -19.08
N ILE A 147 -10.17 -4.67 -18.33
CA ILE A 147 -10.99 -4.00 -17.31
C ILE A 147 -11.97 -3.03 -17.98
N GLU A 148 -13.24 -3.34 -17.93
CA GLU A 148 -14.31 -2.51 -18.49
C GLU A 148 -14.67 -1.34 -17.57
N SER A 149 -14.68 -1.56 -16.25
CA SER A 149 -15.07 -0.54 -15.29
C SER A 149 -14.49 -0.79 -13.91
N THR A 150 -14.42 0.29 -13.14
CA THR A 150 -14.08 0.26 -11.72
C THR A 150 -15.21 0.85 -10.90
N ARG A 151 -15.42 0.32 -9.68
CA ARG A 151 -16.40 0.84 -8.73
C ARG A 151 -15.72 1.12 -7.39
N LEU A 152 -15.96 2.31 -6.85
CA LEU A 152 -15.54 2.63 -5.49
C LEU A 152 -16.61 2.15 -4.52
N LYS A 153 -16.21 1.32 -3.55
CA LYS A 153 -17.10 0.79 -2.52
C LYS A 153 -16.55 1.10 -1.13
N LYS A 154 -17.39 1.65 -0.27
CA LYS A 154 -17.06 1.81 1.14
C LYS A 154 -17.06 0.45 1.83
N GLY A 155 -16.06 0.17 2.65
CA GLY A 155 -15.93 -1.02 3.46
C GLY A 155 -15.64 -0.66 4.92
N LEU A 156 -15.65 -1.65 5.81
CA LEU A 156 -15.39 -1.45 7.25
C LEU A 156 -14.04 -0.79 7.54
N PHE A 157 -13.00 -1.08 6.72
CA PHE A 157 -11.64 -0.57 6.90
C PHE A 157 -11.24 0.45 5.82
N GLY A 158 -12.18 1.28 5.36
CA GLY A 158 -11.95 2.27 4.33
C GLY A 158 -12.51 1.89 2.97
N GLU A 159 -12.18 2.68 1.96
CA GLU A 159 -12.69 2.49 0.61
C GLU A 159 -11.87 1.44 -0.15
N LYS A 160 -12.55 0.74 -1.08
CA LYS A 160 -11.94 -0.24 -1.98
C LYS A 160 -12.35 0.05 -3.41
N ILE A 161 -11.41 -0.08 -4.33
CA ILE A 161 -11.72 -0.14 -5.76
C ILE A 161 -11.96 -1.58 -6.16
N GLU A 162 -13.08 -1.85 -6.76
CA GLU A 162 -13.44 -3.12 -7.38
C GLU A 162 -13.23 -2.99 -8.90
N PHE A 163 -12.59 -3.99 -9.51
CA PHE A 163 -12.32 -4.08 -10.94
C PHE A 163 -13.24 -5.09 -11.58
N TYR A 164 -13.89 -4.70 -12.69
CA TYR A 164 -14.88 -5.51 -13.38
C TYR A 164 -14.43 -5.86 -14.80
N VAL A 165 -14.58 -7.14 -15.15
CA VAL A 165 -14.38 -7.69 -16.49
C VAL A 165 -15.61 -8.52 -16.81
N LYS A 166 -16.27 -8.27 -17.93
CA LYS A 166 -17.53 -8.94 -18.35
C LYS A 166 -18.58 -8.96 -17.23
N GLY A 167 -18.73 -7.82 -16.54
CA GLY A 167 -19.65 -7.65 -15.43
C GLY A 167 -19.28 -8.39 -14.13
N LYS A 168 -18.19 -9.16 -14.08
CA LYS A 168 -17.73 -9.89 -12.89
C LYS A 168 -16.62 -9.12 -12.17
N CYS A 169 -16.70 -9.03 -10.85
CA CYS A 169 -15.63 -8.45 -10.03
C CYS A 169 -14.44 -9.43 -9.97
N ILE A 170 -13.34 -9.06 -10.60
CA ILE A 170 -12.12 -9.89 -10.67
C ILE A 170 -11.11 -9.57 -9.56
N ALA A 171 -11.05 -8.31 -9.15
CA ALA A 171 -10.11 -7.87 -8.13
C ALA A 171 -10.68 -6.73 -7.28
N LYS A 172 -10.20 -6.63 -6.04
CA LYS A 172 -10.51 -5.53 -5.10
C LYS A 172 -9.21 -5.02 -4.53
N VAL A 173 -9.02 -3.71 -4.51
CA VAL A 173 -7.82 -3.04 -3.98
C VAL A 173 -8.25 -1.98 -2.98
N SER A 174 -7.65 -1.98 -1.79
CA SER A 174 -7.91 -0.95 -0.79
C SER A 174 -7.26 0.37 -1.20
N THR A 175 -7.95 1.49 -0.99
CA THR A 175 -7.37 2.84 -1.15
C THR A 175 -6.26 3.12 -0.13
N ASN A 176 -6.21 2.32 0.95
CA ASN A 176 -5.16 2.38 1.96
C ASN A 176 -3.84 1.74 1.50
N ASN A 177 -3.83 1.03 0.36
CA ASN A 177 -2.60 0.47 -0.20
C ASN A 177 -1.77 1.58 -0.86
N GLN A 178 -0.46 1.51 -0.72
CA GLN A 178 0.46 2.50 -1.31
C GLN A 178 1.30 1.88 -2.43
N PRO A 179 1.64 2.65 -3.46
CA PRO A 179 1.21 4.02 -3.81
C PRO A 179 -0.13 4.04 -4.60
N TYR A 180 -1.22 4.40 -3.94
CA TYR A 180 -2.57 4.38 -4.52
C TYR A 180 -2.75 5.36 -5.69
N ASP A 181 -2.11 6.52 -5.64
CA ASP A 181 -2.17 7.55 -6.68
C ASP A 181 -1.64 7.07 -8.04
N LEU A 182 -0.64 6.17 -8.06
CA LEU A 182 -0.19 5.54 -9.30
C LEU A 182 -1.27 4.66 -9.93
N LEU A 183 -2.07 3.97 -9.11
CA LEU A 183 -3.20 3.20 -9.59
C LEU A 183 -4.28 4.13 -10.17
N ASP A 184 -4.61 5.23 -9.49
CA ASP A 184 -5.60 6.19 -9.98
C ASP A 184 -5.14 6.83 -11.31
N LYS A 185 -3.87 7.23 -11.41
CA LYS A 185 -3.27 7.72 -12.66
C LYS A 185 -3.32 6.66 -13.77
N ARG A 186 -3.06 5.40 -13.46
CA ARG A 186 -3.12 4.31 -14.43
C ARG A 186 -4.54 4.06 -14.93
N ILE A 187 -5.53 4.03 -14.04
CA ILE A 187 -6.95 3.89 -14.40
C ILE A 187 -7.39 5.01 -15.35
N ARG A 188 -6.97 6.26 -15.08
CA ARG A 188 -7.26 7.40 -15.95
C ARG A 188 -6.57 7.30 -17.31
N LYS A 189 -5.31 6.84 -17.34
CA LYS A 189 -4.54 6.64 -18.58
C LYS A 189 -5.21 5.64 -19.52
N GLU A 190 -5.79 4.57 -18.97
CA GLU A 190 -6.49 3.53 -19.73
C GLU A 190 -7.96 3.89 -20.03
N HIS A 191 -8.43 5.09 -19.68
CA HIS A 191 -9.81 5.53 -19.85
C HIS A 191 -10.88 4.58 -19.28
N ILE A 192 -10.50 3.83 -18.23
CA ILE A 192 -11.41 2.87 -17.57
C ILE A 192 -12.55 3.62 -16.88
N LEU A 193 -13.78 3.25 -17.19
CA LEU A 193 -14.98 3.87 -16.63
C LEU A 193 -15.02 3.70 -15.10
N ARG A 194 -15.10 4.82 -14.38
CA ARG A 194 -15.27 4.81 -12.92
C ARG A 194 -16.75 5.00 -12.58
N LYS A 195 -17.37 3.94 -12.09
CA LYS A 195 -18.75 3.99 -11.57
C LYS A 195 -18.69 4.34 -10.07
N ARG A 196 -19.49 5.30 -9.65
CA ARG A 196 -19.68 5.67 -8.24
C ARG A 196 -20.70 4.76 -7.57
#